data_aab1c504a6c2a182d1ec014c6d55cb63
#
_entry.id   aab1c504a6c2a182d1ec014c6d55cb63
#
_cell.length_a   1.000
_cell.length_b   1.000
_cell.length_c   1.000
_cell.angle_alpha   90.00
_cell.angle_beta   90.00
_cell.angle_gamma   90.00
#
_symmetry.space_group_name_H-M   'P 1'
#
loop_
_entity.id
_entity.type
_entity.pdbx_description
1 polymer ?
#
loop_
_entity_poly.entity_id
_entity_poly.type
_entity_poly.pdbx_seq_one_letter_code
_entity_poly.pdbx_strand_id
1 'polypeptide(L)'
;MIRIAVLYGGMSTEHSISCISADSVMAHMPSEYEVFPIGITQDGVWVEGVTNPAEGAELPVVTHGREVALSLNPQRRGVLYDVTSGETLTTVDAVFPVLHGKYGEDGTVQGLLELAGVPYVGPGVLASACGMDKEYTKKLVAAAGIPVTREVIVDHARALTEAEREHLGLPVFVKPANGGSSIGVSKVTSWDDLPAAVELALESDGKVIVEAELVGDEVEVGVLERPDGTVAASVPAKLNGTEDSAEGFYGFETKYLEEGVTATIPAPYSDELI
;
A
#
# COMPACT_ATOMS: atom_id res chain seq x y z
N MET A 1 -4.58 -7.20 -29.62
CA MET A 1 -3.99 -6.26 -28.63
C MET A 1 -4.39 -6.80 -27.29
N ILE A 2 -3.47 -6.88 -26.34
CA ILE A 2 -3.78 -7.33 -24.97
C ILE A 2 -4.44 -6.16 -24.24
N ARG A 3 -5.60 -6.42 -23.63
CA ARG A 3 -6.35 -5.38 -22.91
C ARG A 3 -6.13 -5.53 -21.41
N ILE A 4 -5.65 -4.46 -20.79
CA ILE A 4 -5.32 -4.40 -19.36
C ILE A 4 -6.33 -3.50 -18.67
N ALA A 5 -7.04 -4.01 -17.65
CA ALA A 5 -7.79 -3.17 -16.75
C ALA A 5 -6.83 -2.57 -15.71
N VAL A 6 -6.80 -1.25 -15.60
CA VAL A 6 -6.07 -0.55 -14.53
C VAL A 6 -7.07 -0.18 -13.45
N LEU A 7 -6.90 -0.76 -12.24
CA LEU A 7 -7.74 -0.46 -11.07
C LEU A 7 -7.08 0.60 -10.20
N TYR A 8 -7.81 1.66 -9.85
CA TYR A 8 -7.27 2.74 -9.03
C TYR A 8 -8.34 3.42 -8.16
N GLY A 9 -7.92 4.31 -7.25
CA GLY A 9 -8.78 4.93 -6.26
C GLY A 9 -8.96 4.03 -5.04
N GLY A 10 -10.18 3.61 -4.77
CA GLY A 10 -10.51 2.68 -3.68
C GLY A 10 -10.99 3.36 -2.41
N MET A 11 -11.36 2.54 -1.43
CA MET A 11 -11.96 2.97 -0.15
C MET A 11 -10.91 3.37 0.89
N SER A 12 -9.62 3.25 0.57
CA SER A 12 -8.55 3.57 1.52
C SER A 12 -8.33 5.08 1.63
N THR A 13 -7.65 5.49 2.69
CA THR A 13 -7.18 6.86 2.89
C THR A 13 -6.16 7.31 1.84
N GLU A 14 -5.60 6.37 1.09
CA GLU A 14 -4.62 6.59 0.02
C GLU A 14 -5.26 6.71 -1.38
N HIS A 15 -6.60 6.90 -1.44
CA HIS A 15 -7.38 6.99 -2.67
C HIS A 15 -6.77 7.93 -3.73
N SER A 16 -6.46 9.15 -3.33
CA SER A 16 -5.93 10.17 -4.25
C SER A 16 -4.53 9.83 -4.75
N ILE A 17 -3.70 9.22 -3.90
CA ILE A 17 -2.36 8.76 -4.29
C ILE A 17 -2.47 7.64 -5.33
N SER A 18 -3.42 6.72 -5.14
CA SER A 18 -3.73 5.70 -6.15
C SER A 18 -4.14 6.30 -7.49
N CYS A 19 -4.93 7.37 -7.50
CA CYS A 19 -5.29 8.09 -8.73
C CYS A 19 -4.07 8.69 -9.43
N ILE A 20 -3.18 9.35 -8.70
CA ILE A 20 -1.92 9.92 -9.24
C ILE A 20 -1.02 8.82 -9.82
N SER A 21 -0.84 7.73 -9.07
CA SER A 21 -0.04 6.58 -9.51
C SER A 21 -0.60 5.96 -10.79
N ALA A 22 -1.93 5.81 -10.86
CA ALA A 22 -2.60 5.24 -12.03
C ALA A 22 -2.43 6.12 -13.28
N ASP A 23 -2.55 7.43 -13.14
CA ASP A 23 -2.31 8.37 -14.26
C ASP A 23 -0.88 8.21 -14.80
N SER A 24 0.11 8.11 -13.92
CA SER A 24 1.50 7.85 -14.31
C SER A 24 1.68 6.50 -15.00
N VAL A 25 1.11 5.42 -14.43
CA VAL A 25 1.17 4.08 -15.02
C VAL A 25 0.52 4.06 -16.40
N MET A 26 -0.68 4.62 -16.56
CA MET A 26 -1.39 4.65 -17.84
C MET A 26 -0.64 5.48 -18.89
N ALA A 27 -0.04 6.62 -18.50
CA ALA A 27 0.73 7.46 -19.42
C ALA A 27 2.00 6.77 -19.96
N HIS A 28 2.56 5.80 -19.21
CA HIS A 28 3.77 5.06 -19.59
C HIS A 28 3.47 3.63 -20.08
N MET A 29 2.19 3.26 -20.22
CA MET A 29 1.82 1.94 -20.71
C MET A 29 2.31 1.75 -22.15
N PRO A 30 3.02 0.66 -22.47
CA PRO A 30 3.47 0.38 -23.83
C PRO A 30 2.28 0.29 -24.82
N SER A 31 2.51 0.77 -26.05
CA SER A 31 1.46 0.90 -27.07
C SER A 31 0.87 -0.44 -27.59
N GLU A 32 1.50 -1.55 -27.28
CA GLU A 32 0.97 -2.91 -27.53
C GLU A 32 -0.18 -3.32 -26.60
N TYR A 33 -0.38 -2.60 -25.49
CA TYR A 33 -1.49 -2.80 -24.57
C TYR A 33 -2.60 -1.78 -24.79
N GLU A 34 -3.82 -2.25 -24.69
CA GLU A 34 -5.03 -1.42 -24.66
C GLU A 34 -5.44 -1.26 -23.19
N VAL A 35 -5.45 -0.02 -22.70
CA VAL A 35 -5.81 0.26 -21.30
C VAL A 35 -7.32 0.45 -21.17
N PHE A 36 -7.93 -0.24 -20.20
CA PHE A 36 -9.30 -0.01 -19.77
C PHE A 36 -9.27 0.48 -18.32
N PRO A 37 -9.44 1.79 -18.06
CA PRO A 37 -9.38 2.34 -16.73
C PRO A 37 -10.65 2.02 -15.94
N ILE A 38 -10.47 1.56 -14.70
CA ILE A 38 -11.55 1.32 -13.72
C ILE A 38 -11.21 2.06 -12.44
N GLY A 39 -11.93 3.13 -12.21
CA GLY A 39 -11.87 3.85 -10.95
C GLY A 39 -12.77 3.20 -9.90
N ILE A 40 -12.32 3.17 -8.66
CA ILE A 40 -13.12 2.75 -7.50
C ILE A 40 -13.35 3.97 -6.63
N THR A 41 -14.60 4.36 -6.41
CA THR A 41 -14.93 5.50 -5.56
C THR A 41 -14.56 5.25 -4.10
N GLN A 42 -14.57 6.30 -3.28
CA GLN A 42 -14.36 6.14 -1.83
C GLN A 42 -15.45 5.32 -1.14
N ASP A 43 -16.64 5.21 -1.75
CA ASP A 43 -17.72 4.33 -1.31
C ASP A 43 -17.61 2.90 -1.85
N GLY A 44 -16.59 2.59 -2.65
CA GLY A 44 -16.31 1.26 -3.19
C GLY A 44 -17.04 0.92 -4.49
N VAL A 45 -17.65 1.88 -5.15
CA VAL A 45 -18.31 1.67 -6.44
C VAL A 45 -17.27 1.65 -7.56
N TRP A 46 -17.29 0.59 -8.37
CA TRP A 46 -16.43 0.47 -9.54
C TRP A 46 -17.06 1.19 -10.73
N VAL A 47 -16.31 2.09 -11.35
CA VAL A 47 -16.78 2.88 -12.48
C VAL A 47 -15.79 2.82 -13.63
N GLU A 48 -16.29 2.77 -14.87
CA GLU A 48 -15.48 3.06 -16.07
C GLU A 48 -15.07 4.52 -15.95
N GLY A 49 -13.80 4.79 -15.72
CA GLY A 49 -13.55 6.05 -15.18
C GLY A 49 -12.39 6.86 -15.66
N VAL A 50 -12.60 8.12 -15.44
CA VAL A 50 -11.63 9.18 -15.52
C VAL A 50 -11.51 9.75 -14.11
N THR A 51 -10.26 9.98 -13.65
CA THR A 51 -10.03 10.80 -12.48
C THR A 51 -10.45 12.23 -12.78
N ASN A 52 -11.35 12.78 -12.00
CA ASN A 52 -11.61 14.20 -12.01
C ASN A 52 -11.16 14.76 -10.66
N PRO A 53 -10.40 15.88 -10.64
CA PRO A 53 -10.24 16.60 -9.39
C PRO A 53 -11.64 17.03 -8.94
N ALA A 54 -12.01 16.72 -7.70
CA ALA A 54 -13.22 17.30 -7.12
C ALA A 54 -13.09 18.84 -7.15
N GLU A 55 -14.16 19.54 -7.48
CA GLU A 55 -14.16 21.02 -7.49
C GLU A 55 -13.64 21.54 -6.14
N GLY A 56 -12.48 22.20 -6.15
CA GLY A 56 -11.83 22.74 -4.95
C GLY A 56 -10.96 21.77 -4.16
N ALA A 57 -10.75 20.51 -4.62
CA ALA A 57 -9.79 19.60 -4.02
C ALA A 57 -8.43 19.73 -4.72
N GLU A 58 -7.36 19.72 -3.93
CA GLU A 58 -5.97 19.75 -4.44
C GLU A 58 -5.55 18.42 -5.08
N LEU A 59 -6.18 17.31 -4.69
CA LEU A 59 -5.84 15.95 -5.11
C LEU A 59 -6.98 15.30 -5.91
N PRO A 60 -6.66 14.45 -6.92
CA PRO A 60 -7.65 13.78 -7.76
C PRO A 60 -8.45 12.74 -6.97
N VAL A 61 -9.73 12.60 -7.31
CA VAL A 61 -10.63 11.58 -6.75
C VAL A 61 -11.49 10.95 -7.84
N VAL A 62 -11.90 9.71 -7.63
CA VAL A 62 -12.93 9.04 -8.44
C VAL A 62 -14.29 9.38 -7.88
N THR A 63 -15.13 10.09 -8.64
CA THR A 63 -16.42 10.57 -8.13
C THR A 63 -17.62 9.80 -8.67
N HIS A 64 -17.69 9.64 -9.98
CA HIS A 64 -18.81 8.99 -10.67
C HIS A 64 -18.37 8.53 -12.07
N GLY A 65 -19.17 7.64 -12.65
CA GLY A 65 -18.96 7.10 -13.99
C GLY A 65 -20.01 6.04 -14.29
N ARG A 66 -19.84 5.34 -15.41
CA ARG A 66 -20.64 4.15 -15.70
C ARG A 66 -20.22 3.04 -14.73
N GLU A 67 -21.17 2.55 -13.94
CA GLU A 67 -20.89 1.45 -13.02
C GLU A 67 -20.56 0.17 -13.78
N VAL A 68 -19.46 -0.49 -13.36
CA VAL A 68 -18.96 -1.71 -13.96
C VAL A 68 -18.83 -2.82 -12.95
N ALA A 69 -19.02 -4.06 -13.38
CA ALA A 69 -18.81 -5.24 -12.58
C ALA A 69 -17.97 -6.27 -13.32
N LEU A 70 -17.01 -6.86 -12.62
CA LEU A 70 -16.22 -7.97 -13.12
C LEU A 70 -16.98 -9.29 -12.92
N SER A 71 -17.02 -10.14 -13.95
CA SER A 71 -17.56 -11.49 -13.82
C SER A 71 -16.71 -12.33 -12.88
N LEU A 72 -17.32 -12.88 -11.83
CA LEU A 72 -16.69 -13.87 -10.97
C LEU A 72 -16.81 -15.31 -11.53
N ASN A 73 -17.43 -15.49 -12.68
CA ASN A 73 -17.46 -16.79 -13.35
C ASN A 73 -16.18 -17.03 -14.14
N PRO A 74 -15.32 -17.99 -13.76
CA PRO A 74 -14.05 -18.26 -14.45
C PRO A 74 -14.19 -18.61 -15.93
N GLN A 75 -15.37 -19.11 -16.36
CA GLN A 75 -15.66 -19.37 -17.77
C GLN A 75 -15.92 -18.08 -18.59
N ARG A 76 -16.14 -16.97 -17.87
CA ARG A 76 -16.28 -15.62 -18.42
C ARG A 76 -15.17 -14.72 -17.90
N ARG A 77 -13.97 -15.27 -17.84
CA ARG A 77 -12.78 -14.59 -17.34
C ARG A 77 -12.58 -13.23 -18.00
N GLY A 78 -12.40 -12.20 -17.18
CA GLY A 78 -12.11 -10.83 -17.62
C GLY A 78 -13.32 -10.07 -18.22
N VAL A 79 -14.51 -10.67 -18.26
CA VAL A 79 -15.69 -9.98 -18.77
C VAL A 79 -16.16 -8.92 -17.79
N LEU A 80 -16.28 -7.68 -18.28
CA LEU A 80 -16.82 -6.53 -17.58
C LEU A 80 -18.22 -6.20 -18.10
N TYR A 81 -19.13 -5.94 -17.19
CA TYR A 81 -20.51 -5.61 -17.45
C TYR A 81 -20.85 -4.19 -17.03
N ASP A 82 -21.72 -3.54 -17.77
CA ASP A 82 -22.48 -2.39 -17.30
C ASP A 82 -23.51 -2.86 -16.27
N VAL A 83 -23.43 -2.32 -15.05
CA VAL A 83 -24.29 -2.73 -13.92
C VAL A 83 -25.74 -2.36 -14.18
N THR A 84 -26.00 -1.24 -14.88
CA THR A 84 -27.33 -0.73 -15.14
C THR A 84 -28.06 -1.52 -16.23
N SER A 85 -27.38 -1.81 -17.34
CA SER A 85 -27.99 -2.51 -18.49
C SER A 85 -27.80 -4.03 -18.45
N GLY A 86 -26.78 -4.52 -17.73
CA GLY A 86 -26.34 -5.91 -17.73
C GLY A 86 -25.61 -6.32 -19.01
N GLU A 87 -25.33 -5.38 -19.90
CA GLU A 87 -24.63 -5.65 -21.16
C GLU A 87 -23.12 -5.83 -20.93
N THR A 88 -22.49 -6.67 -21.74
CA THR A 88 -21.03 -6.80 -21.75
C THR A 88 -20.42 -5.54 -22.35
N LEU A 89 -19.57 -4.86 -21.56
CA LEU A 89 -18.82 -3.70 -22.02
C LEU A 89 -17.57 -4.12 -22.78
N THR A 90 -16.79 -5.00 -22.16
CA THR A 90 -15.52 -5.45 -22.72
C THR A 90 -15.06 -6.74 -22.03
N THR A 91 -13.99 -7.30 -22.55
CA THR A 91 -13.23 -8.38 -21.88
C THR A 91 -11.79 -7.94 -21.76
N VAL A 92 -11.23 -8.05 -20.56
CA VAL A 92 -9.82 -7.75 -20.29
C VAL A 92 -9.01 -9.05 -20.14
N ASP A 93 -7.76 -9.01 -20.55
CA ASP A 93 -6.84 -10.15 -20.50
C ASP A 93 -6.16 -10.27 -19.15
N ALA A 94 -5.89 -9.12 -18.52
CA ALA A 94 -5.28 -9.03 -17.20
C ALA A 94 -5.73 -7.75 -16.47
N VAL A 95 -5.46 -7.71 -15.17
CA VAL A 95 -5.72 -6.56 -14.30
C VAL A 95 -4.41 -6.04 -13.73
N PHE A 96 -4.25 -4.72 -13.72
CA PHE A 96 -3.17 -4.04 -13.04
C PHE A 96 -3.75 -3.22 -11.87
N PRO A 97 -3.76 -3.78 -10.64
CA PRO A 97 -4.15 -3.01 -9.47
C PRO A 97 -3.09 -1.95 -9.16
N VAL A 98 -3.50 -0.68 -9.19
CA VAL A 98 -2.69 0.47 -8.75
C VAL A 98 -3.34 1.06 -7.49
N LEU A 99 -3.92 0.18 -6.70
CA LEU A 99 -4.56 0.50 -5.43
C LEU A 99 -3.52 0.56 -4.32
N HIS A 100 -3.70 1.47 -3.37
CA HIS A 100 -2.84 1.58 -2.19
C HIS A 100 -3.64 1.30 -0.91
N GLY A 101 -2.96 0.69 0.07
CA GLY A 101 -3.51 0.44 1.40
C GLY A 101 -4.62 -0.63 1.42
N LYS A 102 -5.58 -0.39 2.30
CA LYS A 102 -6.67 -1.33 2.61
C LYS A 102 -7.50 -1.66 1.37
N TYR A 103 -7.87 -2.94 1.23
CA TYR A 103 -8.57 -3.54 0.09
C TYR A 103 -7.76 -3.63 -1.22
N GLY A 104 -6.67 -2.88 -1.34
CA GLY A 104 -5.79 -2.90 -2.52
C GLY A 104 -4.55 -3.77 -2.35
N GLU A 105 -3.94 -3.75 -1.16
CA GLU A 105 -2.66 -4.41 -0.88
C GLU A 105 -2.76 -5.52 0.18
N ASP A 106 -3.95 -5.77 0.73
CA ASP A 106 -4.21 -6.69 1.84
C ASP A 106 -4.69 -8.10 1.41
N GLY A 107 -4.69 -8.40 0.12
CA GLY A 107 -5.17 -9.68 -0.42
C GLY A 107 -6.65 -9.69 -0.81
N THR A 108 -7.40 -8.64 -0.49
CA THR A 108 -8.85 -8.58 -0.76
C THR A 108 -9.15 -8.51 -2.25
N VAL A 109 -8.58 -7.56 -2.98
CA VAL A 109 -8.75 -7.45 -4.44
C VAL A 109 -8.10 -8.63 -5.15
N GLN A 110 -6.96 -9.11 -4.65
CA GLN A 110 -6.28 -10.28 -5.19
C GLN A 110 -7.19 -11.53 -5.09
N GLY A 111 -7.86 -11.73 -3.95
CA GLY A 111 -8.81 -12.82 -3.77
C GLY A 111 -10.01 -12.74 -4.71
N LEU A 112 -10.52 -11.54 -4.99
CA LEU A 112 -11.58 -11.33 -5.98
C LEU A 112 -11.09 -11.72 -7.39
N LEU A 113 -9.88 -11.32 -7.77
CA LEU A 113 -9.30 -11.61 -9.08
C LEU A 113 -8.97 -13.11 -9.24
N GLU A 114 -8.51 -13.78 -8.17
CA GLU A 114 -8.35 -15.24 -8.13
C GLU A 114 -9.67 -15.98 -8.37
N LEU A 115 -10.76 -15.58 -7.69
CA LEU A 115 -12.08 -16.15 -7.89
C LEU A 115 -12.60 -15.93 -9.32
N ALA A 116 -12.32 -14.77 -9.92
CA ALA A 116 -12.66 -14.45 -11.30
C ALA A 116 -11.80 -15.20 -12.33
N GLY A 117 -10.67 -15.77 -11.88
CA GLY A 117 -9.69 -16.44 -12.74
C GLY A 117 -8.94 -15.49 -13.68
N VAL A 118 -8.85 -14.19 -13.33
CA VAL A 118 -8.19 -13.17 -14.16
C VAL A 118 -6.74 -12.98 -13.68
N PRO A 119 -5.74 -13.07 -14.57
CA PRO A 119 -4.38 -12.72 -14.23
C PRO A 119 -4.26 -11.26 -13.75
N TYR A 120 -3.37 -11.02 -12.81
CA TYR A 120 -3.13 -9.66 -12.31
C TYR A 120 -1.66 -9.42 -11.99
N VAL A 121 -1.27 -8.16 -11.98
CA VAL A 121 0.07 -7.71 -11.59
C VAL A 121 0.13 -7.55 -10.08
N GLY A 122 1.20 -8.06 -9.48
CA GLY A 122 1.45 -7.92 -8.04
C GLY A 122 1.51 -9.26 -7.30
N PRO A 123 1.74 -9.22 -5.97
CA PRO A 123 1.81 -10.41 -5.14
C PRO A 123 0.43 -11.07 -4.98
N GLY A 124 0.44 -12.39 -4.76
CA GLY A 124 -0.79 -13.16 -4.53
C GLY A 124 -1.42 -12.90 -3.17
N VAL A 125 -2.60 -13.51 -2.92
CA VAL A 125 -3.44 -13.30 -1.72
C VAL A 125 -2.65 -13.41 -0.42
N LEU A 126 -1.90 -14.51 -0.23
CA LEU A 126 -1.17 -14.76 1.01
C LEU A 126 -0.07 -13.72 1.24
N ALA A 127 0.71 -13.43 0.19
CA ALA A 127 1.80 -12.47 0.30
C ALA A 127 1.29 -11.05 0.57
N SER A 128 0.21 -10.64 -0.10
CA SER A 128 -0.46 -9.35 0.14
C SER A 128 -0.98 -9.24 1.57
N ALA A 129 -1.73 -10.24 2.05
CA ALA A 129 -2.27 -10.24 3.40
C ALA A 129 -1.18 -10.19 4.49
N CYS A 130 -0.13 -11.02 4.33
CA CYS A 130 0.98 -11.03 5.28
C CYS A 130 1.84 -9.76 5.17
N GLY A 131 2.02 -9.22 3.96
CA GLY A 131 2.82 -8.00 3.72
C GLY A 131 2.16 -6.74 4.25
N MET A 132 0.82 -6.68 4.25
CA MET A 132 0.08 -5.54 4.80
C MET A 132 0.16 -5.50 6.33
N ASP A 133 0.11 -6.64 6.98
CA ASP A 133 0.11 -6.74 8.44
C ASP A 133 1.56 -6.75 8.98
N LYS A 134 1.96 -5.65 9.63
CA LYS A 134 3.33 -5.45 10.14
C LYS A 134 3.77 -6.53 11.13
N GLU A 135 2.85 -7.01 11.98
CA GLU A 135 3.14 -8.11 12.92
C GLU A 135 3.48 -9.40 12.17
N TYR A 136 2.64 -9.77 11.20
CA TYR A 136 2.86 -11.00 10.43
C TYR A 136 4.06 -10.89 9.49
N THR A 137 4.26 -9.75 8.84
CA THR A 137 5.48 -9.47 8.05
C THR A 137 6.73 -9.71 8.91
N LYS A 138 6.80 -9.09 10.09
CA LYS A 138 7.98 -9.22 10.98
C LYS A 138 8.17 -10.65 11.48
N LYS A 139 7.09 -11.35 11.82
CA LYS A 139 7.17 -12.78 12.21
C LYS A 139 7.73 -13.64 11.08
N LEU A 140 7.31 -13.42 9.85
CA LEU A 140 7.76 -14.20 8.69
C LEU A 140 9.23 -13.91 8.35
N VAL A 141 9.62 -12.64 8.30
CA VAL A 141 11.01 -12.28 7.98
C VAL A 141 11.97 -12.66 9.11
N ALA A 142 11.55 -12.56 10.37
CA ALA A 142 12.32 -13.06 11.50
C ALA A 142 12.50 -14.59 11.47
N ALA A 143 11.46 -15.35 11.10
CA ALA A 143 11.56 -16.78 10.92
C ALA A 143 12.51 -17.19 9.77
N ALA A 144 12.69 -16.31 8.79
CA ALA A 144 13.70 -16.46 7.73
C ALA A 144 15.12 -16.02 8.14
N GLY A 145 15.32 -15.60 9.41
CA GLY A 145 16.61 -15.16 9.94
C GLY A 145 16.97 -13.71 9.64
N ILE A 146 16.02 -12.92 9.11
CA ILE A 146 16.22 -11.47 8.87
C ILE A 146 15.95 -10.71 10.16
N PRO A 147 16.88 -9.84 10.63
CA PRO A 147 16.66 -9.05 11.83
C PRO A 147 15.47 -8.11 11.71
N VAL A 148 14.69 -8.00 12.78
CA VAL A 148 13.57 -7.06 12.90
C VAL A 148 13.69 -6.26 14.20
N THR A 149 13.07 -5.10 14.26
CA THR A 149 13.01 -4.29 15.49
C THR A 149 12.17 -4.99 16.55
N ARG A 150 12.43 -4.67 17.82
CA ARG A 150 11.62 -5.14 18.96
C ARG A 150 10.25 -4.49 18.92
N GLU A 151 9.21 -5.25 19.27
CA GLU A 151 7.83 -4.79 19.21
C GLU A 151 6.96 -5.35 20.32
N VAL A 152 5.84 -4.66 20.55
CA VAL A 152 4.72 -5.12 21.36
C VAL A 152 3.44 -4.85 20.58
N ILE A 153 2.58 -5.86 20.51
CA ILE A 153 1.26 -5.75 19.87
C ILE A 153 0.21 -5.36 20.92
N VAL A 154 -0.64 -4.41 20.53
CA VAL A 154 -1.72 -3.89 21.36
C VAL A 154 -3.00 -3.89 20.52
N ASP A 155 -4.06 -4.51 21.03
CA ASP A 155 -5.38 -4.63 20.40
C ASP A 155 -6.47 -3.76 21.03
N HIS A 156 -6.11 -3.04 22.08
CA HIS A 156 -6.97 -2.08 22.78
C HIS A 156 -6.11 -1.06 23.53
N ALA A 157 -6.67 0.08 23.86
CA ALA A 157 -5.97 1.10 24.64
C ALA A 157 -5.63 0.58 26.05
N ARG A 158 -4.35 0.36 26.31
CA ARG A 158 -3.80 -0.05 27.61
C ARG A 158 -2.40 0.54 27.80
N ALA A 159 -2.00 0.67 29.04
CA ALA A 159 -0.61 0.92 29.36
C ALA A 159 0.24 -0.33 29.08
N LEU A 160 1.47 -0.13 28.65
CA LEU A 160 2.44 -1.21 28.61
C LEU A 160 2.91 -1.56 30.00
N THR A 161 3.14 -2.85 30.23
CA THR A 161 3.79 -3.35 31.45
C THR A 161 5.23 -2.86 31.54
N GLU A 162 5.83 -2.91 32.75
CA GLU A 162 7.21 -2.52 32.94
C GLU A 162 8.17 -3.37 32.08
N ALA A 163 7.93 -4.67 31.99
CA ALA A 163 8.71 -5.57 31.16
C ALA A 163 8.63 -5.23 29.66
N GLU A 164 7.44 -4.84 29.16
CA GLU A 164 7.26 -4.39 27.77
C GLU A 164 8.00 -3.06 27.52
N ARG A 165 7.96 -2.13 28.47
CA ARG A 165 8.71 -0.86 28.39
C ARG A 165 10.22 -1.08 28.41
N GLU A 166 10.72 -1.97 29.26
CA GLU A 166 12.13 -2.37 29.28
C GLU A 166 12.55 -3.07 27.99
N HIS A 167 11.66 -3.92 27.44
CA HIS A 167 11.91 -4.60 26.17
C HIS A 167 12.05 -3.63 25.01
N LEU A 168 11.21 -2.61 24.93
CA LEU A 168 11.21 -1.64 23.84
C LEU A 168 12.29 -0.55 24.02
N GLY A 169 12.34 0.06 25.19
CA GLY A 169 13.06 1.32 25.41
C GLY A 169 12.33 2.51 24.78
N LEU A 170 12.88 3.69 24.91
CA LEU A 170 12.41 4.91 24.23
C LEU A 170 13.52 5.46 23.33
N PRO A 171 13.18 6.12 22.22
CA PRO A 171 11.82 6.35 21.69
C PRO A 171 11.20 5.09 21.06
N VAL A 172 9.85 5.13 20.92
CA VAL A 172 9.11 4.10 20.17
C VAL A 172 8.24 4.74 19.09
N PHE A 173 7.92 3.97 18.05
CA PHE A 173 6.91 4.31 17.07
C PHE A 173 5.64 3.51 17.36
N VAL A 174 4.51 4.21 17.42
CA VAL A 174 3.17 3.63 17.57
C VAL A 174 2.46 3.77 16.23
N LYS A 175 1.96 2.67 15.70
CA LYS A 175 1.37 2.67 14.35
C LYS A 175 0.30 1.58 14.20
N PRO A 176 -0.68 1.76 13.30
CA PRO A 176 -1.60 0.70 12.91
C PRO A 176 -0.81 -0.50 12.36
N ALA A 177 -1.23 -1.73 12.72
CA ALA A 177 -0.58 -2.93 12.17
C ALA A 177 -0.89 -3.09 10.68
N ASN A 178 -2.14 -2.80 10.26
CA ASN A 178 -2.59 -2.80 8.87
C ASN A 178 -2.79 -1.35 8.40
N GLY A 179 -1.93 -0.87 7.52
CA GLY A 179 -2.00 0.48 6.99
C GLY A 179 -0.70 0.86 6.30
N GLY A 180 -0.80 1.83 5.40
CA GLY A 180 0.33 2.36 4.63
C GLY A 180 0.56 3.84 4.92
N SER A 181 1.49 4.42 4.15
CA SER A 181 1.71 5.87 4.03
C SER A 181 1.86 6.63 5.36
N SER A 182 2.30 5.95 6.41
CA SER A 182 2.53 6.53 7.76
C SER A 182 1.28 7.17 8.41
N ILE A 183 0.07 6.84 7.95
CA ILE A 183 -1.18 7.33 8.55
C ILE A 183 -1.38 6.69 9.92
N GLY A 184 -1.68 7.52 10.94
CA GLY A 184 -1.85 7.06 12.32
C GLY A 184 -0.54 6.66 13.02
N VAL A 185 0.61 7.08 12.49
CA VAL A 185 1.93 6.84 13.09
C VAL A 185 2.30 7.98 14.03
N SER A 186 2.81 7.63 15.20
CA SER A 186 3.31 8.60 16.18
C SER A 186 4.67 8.17 16.71
N LYS A 187 5.63 9.11 16.81
CA LYS A 187 6.87 8.93 17.55
C LYS A 187 6.65 9.33 19.00
N VAL A 188 6.88 8.41 19.92
CA VAL A 188 6.67 8.60 21.36
C VAL A 188 8.01 8.61 22.07
N THR A 189 8.32 9.73 22.72
CA THR A 189 9.56 9.95 23.48
C THR A 189 9.35 9.92 25.00
N SER A 190 8.09 9.90 25.45
CA SER A 190 7.68 9.74 26.84
C SER A 190 6.57 8.70 26.95
N TRP A 191 6.63 7.81 27.95
CA TRP A 191 5.56 6.84 28.20
C TRP A 191 4.21 7.48 28.57
N ASP A 192 4.22 8.75 28.97
CA ASP A 192 2.99 9.50 29.28
C ASP A 192 2.19 9.82 28.02
N ASP A 193 2.86 9.91 26.85
CA ASP A 193 2.23 10.20 25.55
C ASP A 193 1.72 8.93 24.86
N LEU A 194 2.14 7.75 25.32
CA LEU A 194 1.79 6.48 24.68
C LEU A 194 0.29 6.23 24.56
N PRO A 195 -0.56 6.49 25.59
CA PRO A 195 -2.00 6.23 25.46
C PRO A 195 -2.66 6.99 24.32
N ALA A 196 -2.33 8.27 24.14
CA ALA A 196 -2.87 9.09 23.06
C ALA A 196 -2.41 8.60 21.67
N ALA A 197 -1.15 8.17 21.56
CA ALA A 197 -0.62 7.59 20.33
C ALA A 197 -1.30 6.26 19.97
N VAL A 198 -1.60 5.41 20.96
CA VAL A 198 -2.34 4.15 20.74
C VAL A 198 -3.78 4.42 20.32
N GLU A 199 -4.44 5.37 20.97
CA GLU A 199 -5.81 5.77 20.60
C GLU A 199 -5.87 6.26 19.15
N LEU A 200 -4.94 7.11 18.72
CA LEU A 200 -4.85 7.59 17.35
C LEU A 200 -4.64 6.43 16.36
N ALA A 201 -3.75 5.50 16.65
CA ALA A 201 -3.51 4.36 15.77
C ALA A 201 -4.72 3.42 15.69
N LEU A 202 -5.48 3.27 16.78
CA LEU A 202 -6.72 2.47 16.83
C LEU A 202 -7.87 3.07 16.01
N GLU A 203 -7.83 4.35 15.65
CA GLU A 203 -8.79 4.93 14.71
C GLU A 203 -8.68 4.32 13.30
N SER A 204 -7.48 3.87 12.95
CA SER A 204 -7.17 3.30 11.62
C SER A 204 -7.27 1.77 11.58
N ASP A 205 -6.88 1.08 12.65
CA ASP A 205 -6.87 -0.39 12.73
C ASP A 205 -7.15 -0.88 14.15
N GLY A 206 -7.88 -1.98 14.27
CA GLY A 206 -8.12 -2.64 15.57
C GLY A 206 -6.88 -3.28 16.21
N LYS A 207 -5.73 -3.27 15.53
CA LYS A 207 -4.45 -3.79 16.01
C LYS A 207 -3.35 -2.74 15.83
N VAL A 208 -2.63 -2.46 16.89
CA VAL A 208 -1.54 -1.48 16.95
C VAL A 208 -0.22 -2.18 17.24
N ILE A 209 0.83 -1.75 16.57
CA ILE A 209 2.20 -2.16 16.85
C ILE A 209 2.95 -1.00 17.51
N VAL A 210 3.56 -1.27 18.67
CA VAL A 210 4.49 -0.37 19.33
C VAL A 210 5.90 -0.91 19.12
N GLU A 211 6.71 -0.16 18.43
CA GLU A 211 7.99 -0.63 17.89
C GLU A 211 9.14 0.23 18.37
N ALA A 212 10.24 -0.39 18.81
CA ALA A 212 11.44 0.34 19.19
C ALA A 212 12.01 1.13 17.99
N GLU A 213 12.46 2.34 18.21
CA GLU A 213 13.14 3.12 17.18
C GLU A 213 14.38 2.38 16.66
N LEU A 214 14.54 2.36 15.36
CA LEU A 214 15.76 1.96 14.68
C LEU A 214 16.37 3.20 14.02
N VAL A 215 17.58 3.55 14.42
CA VAL A 215 18.33 4.64 13.82
C VAL A 215 19.15 4.08 12.65
N GLY A 216 18.95 4.63 11.46
CA GLY A 216 19.64 4.19 10.25
C GLY A 216 19.11 4.92 9.02
N ASP A 217 19.72 4.63 7.88
CA ASP A 217 19.27 5.14 6.59
C ASP A 217 17.97 4.44 6.15
N GLU A 218 17.08 5.18 5.52
CA GLU A 218 15.90 4.60 4.85
C GLU A 218 16.29 4.12 3.45
N VAL A 219 16.05 2.84 3.18
CA VAL A 219 16.45 2.18 1.94
C VAL A 219 15.28 1.41 1.36
N GLU A 220 15.07 1.56 0.06
CA GLU A 220 14.05 0.85 -0.69
C GLU A 220 14.68 -0.09 -1.72
N VAL A 221 14.08 -1.27 -1.88
CA VAL A 221 14.45 -2.27 -2.89
C VAL A 221 13.17 -2.80 -3.52
N GLY A 222 13.05 -2.66 -4.85
CA GLY A 222 11.98 -3.25 -5.61
C GLY A 222 12.25 -4.73 -5.89
N VAL A 223 11.21 -5.56 -5.86
CA VAL A 223 11.31 -6.99 -6.17
C VAL A 223 10.36 -7.32 -7.31
N LEU A 224 10.87 -8.00 -8.34
CA LEU A 224 10.11 -8.42 -9.51
C LEU A 224 10.26 -9.94 -9.74
N GLU A 225 9.12 -10.63 -9.80
CA GLU A 225 9.05 -11.99 -10.31
C GLU A 225 8.90 -11.94 -11.84
N ARG A 226 9.75 -12.69 -12.54
CA ARG A 226 9.74 -12.81 -14.00
C ARG A 226 8.85 -13.96 -14.45
N PRO A 227 8.44 -14.01 -15.73
CA PRO A 227 7.59 -15.07 -16.27
C PRO A 227 8.17 -16.48 -16.15
N ASP A 228 9.48 -16.62 -16.00
CA ASP A 228 10.17 -17.89 -15.79
C ASP A 228 10.22 -18.31 -14.29
N GLY A 229 9.60 -17.53 -13.41
CA GLY A 229 9.58 -17.73 -11.97
C GLY A 229 10.84 -17.28 -11.24
N THR A 230 11.80 -16.66 -11.93
CA THR A 230 12.97 -16.08 -11.26
C THR A 230 12.60 -14.76 -10.60
N VAL A 231 13.11 -14.56 -9.38
CA VAL A 231 12.91 -13.32 -8.61
C VAL A 231 14.16 -12.45 -8.73
N ALA A 232 13.99 -11.20 -9.07
CA ALA A 232 15.05 -10.21 -9.17
C ALA A 232 14.78 -9.03 -8.23
N ALA A 233 15.80 -8.61 -7.50
CA ALA A 233 15.79 -7.37 -6.74
C ALA A 233 16.37 -6.23 -7.59
N SER A 234 15.89 -5.02 -7.38
CA SER A 234 16.51 -3.81 -7.91
C SER A 234 17.79 -3.49 -7.14
N VAL A 235 18.59 -2.55 -7.66
CA VAL A 235 19.61 -1.90 -6.83
C VAL A 235 18.92 -1.14 -5.70
N PRO A 236 19.54 -1.03 -4.50
CA PRO A 236 18.98 -0.26 -3.41
C PRO A 236 18.90 1.24 -3.74
N ALA A 237 17.83 1.89 -3.30
CA ALA A 237 17.67 3.32 -3.33
C ALA A 237 17.72 3.86 -1.88
N LYS A 238 18.65 4.77 -1.59
CA LYS A 238 18.67 5.48 -0.30
C LYS A 238 17.81 6.73 -0.41
N LEU A 239 16.88 6.91 0.53
CA LEU A 239 16.11 8.13 0.69
C LEU A 239 16.91 9.15 1.51
N ASN A 240 16.89 10.42 1.07
CA ASN A 240 17.59 11.52 1.72
C ASN A 240 16.59 12.60 2.13
N GLY A 241 16.81 13.24 3.28
CA GLY A 241 15.94 14.30 3.80
C GLY A 241 14.73 13.78 4.60
N THR A 242 14.67 12.49 4.90
CA THR A 242 13.58 11.91 5.71
C THR A 242 13.62 12.36 7.16
N GLU A 243 14.81 12.65 7.69
CA GLU A 243 15.06 13.12 9.05
C GLU A 243 14.76 14.61 9.26
N ASP A 244 14.74 15.40 8.19
CA ASP A 244 14.51 16.86 8.23
C ASP A 244 13.03 17.22 8.19
N SER A 245 12.13 16.22 8.16
CA SER A 245 10.69 16.42 8.12
C SER A 245 10.16 17.08 9.42
N ALA A 246 9.08 17.83 9.29
CA ALA A 246 8.38 18.44 10.44
C ALA A 246 7.88 17.38 11.45
N GLU A 247 7.60 16.17 10.98
CA GLU A 247 7.16 15.02 11.79
C GLU A 247 8.36 14.30 12.46
N GLY A 248 9.61 14.56 12.06
CA GLY A 248 10.81 13.91 12.55
C GLY A 248 10.98 12.45 12.10
N PHE A 249 10.25 12.06 11.07
CA PHE A 249 10.32 10.76 10.38
C PHE A 249 9.69 10.86 8.99
N TYR A 250 9.85 9.84 8.14
CA TYR A 250 9.30 9.78 6.80
C TYR A 250 7.78 9.55 6.83
N GLY A 251 7.03 10.63 7.15
CA GLY A 251 5.58 10.66 7.31
C GLY A 251 4.82 10.84 6.00
N PHE A 252 3.47 10.93 6.10
CA PHE A 252 2.60 11.10 4.94
C PHE A 252 2.86 12.42 4.18
N GLU A 253 2.99 13.53 4.91
CA GLU A 253 3.24 14.83 4.32
C GLU A 253 4.56 14.86 3.56
N THR A 254 5.62 14.31 4.16
CA THR A 254 6.95 14.20 3.58
C THR A 254 7.00 13.30 2.35
N LYS A 255 6.16 12.25 2.31
CA LYS A 255 6.08 11.32 1.17
C LYS A 255 5.41 11.92 -0.06
N TYR A 256 4.39 12.73 0.11
CA TYR A 256 3.48 13.08 -0.97
C TYR A 256 3.24 14.57 -1.17
N LEU A 257 3.53 15.41 -0.18
CA LEU A 257 3.18 16.84 -0.20
C LEU A 257 4.40 17.77 -0.10
N GLU A 258 5.54 17.30 0.43
CA GLU A 258 6.76 18.10 0.56
C GLU A 258 7.76 17.79 -0.56
N GLU A 259 8.37 18.86 -1.15
CA GLU A 259 9.46 18.74 -2.13
C GLU A 259 10.82 18.62 -1.43
N GLY A 260 11.00 17.67 -0.50
CA GLY A 260 12.24 17.59 0.29
C GLY A 260 12.99 16.27 0.17
N VAL A 261 12.28 15.18 -0.12
CA VAL A 261 12.88 13.86 -0.20
C VAL A 261 13.41 13.55 -1.60
N THR A 262 14.65 13.12 -1.65
CA THR A 262 15.32 12.68 -2.88
C THR A 262 15.84 11.26 -2.72
N ALA A 263 16.02 10.55 -3.84
CA ALA A 263 16.59 9.21 -3.83
C ALA A 263 17.98 9.21 -4.46
N THR A 264 18.96 8.57 -3.78
CA THR A 264 20.25 8.24 -4.38
C THR A 264 20.24 6.80 -4.87
N ILE A 265 20.36 6.60 -6.18
CA ILE A 265 20.27 5.29 -6.84
C ILE A 265 21.50 5.08 -7.74
N PRO A 266 22.30 4.02 -7.57
CA PRO A 266 22.27 3.09 -6.43
C PRO A 266 22.64 3.77 -5.11
N ALA A 267 22.16 3.21 -3.98
CA ALA A 267 22.57 3.68 -2.67
C ALA A 267 24.10 3.62 -2.50
N PRO A 268 24.75 4.61 -1.86
CA PRO A 268 26.21 4.73 -1.80
C PRO A 268 26.81 3.83 -0.71
N TYR A 269 26.46 2.55 -0.73
CA TYR A 269 27.00 1.55 0.20
C TYR A 269 28.09 0.71 -0.44
N SER A 270 28.86 0.02 0.41
CA SER A 270 29.87 -0.93 -0.06
C SER A 270 29.21 -2.18 -0.65
N ASP A 271 29.92 -2.88 -1.55
CA ASP A 271 29.45 -4.14 -2.14
C ASP A 271 29.14 -5.25 -1.09
N GLU A 272 29.66 -5.11 0.15
CA GLU A 272 29.36 -6.03 1.24
C GLU A 272 27.97 -5.80 1.87
N LEU A 273 27.38 -4.62 1.66
CA LEU A 273 26.06 -4.22 2.17
C LEU A 273 24.97 -4.32 1.11
N ILE A 274 25.33 -4.39 -0.16
CA ILE A 274 24.45 -4.57 -1.30
C ILE A 274 24.43 -6.04 -1.72
#